data_0757e506843fe9cb9e6206fdb8445ffe
#
_entry.id   0757e506843fe9cb9e6206fdb8445ffe
#
_cell.length_a   1.000
_cell.length_b   1.000
_cell.length_c   1.000
_cell.angle_alpha   90.00
_cell.angle_beta   90.00
_cell.angle_gamma   90.00
#
_symmetry.space_group_name_H-M   'P 1'
#
loop_
_entity.id
_entity.type
_entity.pdbx_description
1 polymer ?
#
loop_
_entity_poly.entity_id
_entity_poly.type
_entity_poly.pdbx_seq_one_letter_code
_entity_poly.pdbx_strand_id
1 'polypeptide(L)'
;MGEVCLFGIEDYVDHMNVIAASDQSFESKLMATITSHLSSYRERNEALKVYNDERLYLPEEKRRKLKTLGSRYRQLLERIFEEGVQGGALRESLDCHFAAQAVIGICNAWGDIIVRDPELDLFDIIQKCSDLLMNGFCDRRTSKKSDQR
;
A
#
# COMPACT_ATOMS: atom_id res chain seq x y z
N MET A 1 -2.02 25.10 4.58
CA MET A 1 -1.64 23.81 5.15
C MET A 1 -2.52 22.65 4.67
N GLY A 2 -3.86 22.77 4.70
CA GLY A 2 -4.76 21.74 4.18
C GLY A 2 -4.61 21.43 2.70
N GLU A 3 -4.19 22.37 1.87
CA GLU A 3 -3.99 22.18 0.44
C GLU A 3 -2.79 21.27 0.13
N VAL A 4 -1.72 21.36 0.90
CA VAL A 4 -0.51 20.53 0.75
C VAL A 4 -0.84 19.07 1.06
N CYS A 5 -1.61 18.80 2.10
CA CYS A 5 -2.05 17.46 2.46
C CYS A 5 -2.94 16.84 1.38
N LEU A 6 -3.92 17.61 0.88
CA LEU A 6 -4.83 17.14 -0.18
C LEU A 6 -4.07 16.81 -1.46
N PHE A 7 -3.15 17.67 -1.87
CA PHE A 7 -2.35 17.47 -3.07
C PHE A 7 -1.52 16.19 -3.01
N GLY A 8 -0.90 15.92 -1.86
CA GLY A 8 -0.12 14.70 -1.68
C GLY A 8 -0.96 13.43 -1.80
N ILE A 9 -2.18 13.42 -1.23
CA ILE A 9 -3.06 12.26 -1.26
C ILE A 9 -3.71 12.08 -2.64
N GLU A 10 -4.07 13.17 -3.32
CA GLU A 10 -4.58 13.11 -4.70
C GLU A 10 -3.56 12.43 -5.63
N ASP A 11 -2.28 12.73 -5.48
CA ASP A 11 -1.20 12.09 -6.23
C ASP A 11 -1.14 10.57 -5.99
N TYR A 12 -1.33 10.12 -4.76
CA TYR A 12 -1.40 8.69 -4.46
C TYR A 12 -2.53 8.00 -5.20
N VAL A 13 -3.70 8.63 -5.20
CA VAL A 13 -4.88 8.08 -5.88
C VAL A 13 -4.65 8.08 -7.39
N ASP A 14 -4.05 9.11 -7.95
CA ASP A 14 -3.74 9.19 -9.39
C ASP A 14 -2.76 8.09 -9.80
N HIS A 15 -1.69 7.88 -9.05
CA HIS A 15 -0.75 6.78 -9.28
C HIS A 15 -1.45 5.42 -9.18
N MET A 16 -2.32 5.26 -8.20
CA MET A 16 -3.06 4.01 -8.00
C MET A 16 -4.02 3.72 -9.15
N ASN A 17 -4.67 4.75 -9.70
CA ASN A 17 -5.52 4.61 -10.88
C ASN A 17 -4.73 4.10 -12.08
N VAL A 18 -3.52 4.64 -12.31
CA VAL A 18 -2.63 4.20 -13.40
C VAL A 18 -2.21 2.74 -13.22
N ILE A 19 -1.78 2.38 -12.01
CA ILE A 19 -1.36 1.01 -11.69
C ILE A 19 -2.53 0.04 -11.89
N ALA A 20 -3.69 0.34 -11.34
CA ALA A 20 -4.87 -0.53 -11.41
C ALA A 20 -5.35 -0.73 -12.85
N ALA A 21 -5.26 0.29 -13.70
CA ALA A 21 -5.70 0.24 -15.09
C ALA A 21 -4.69 -0.39 -16.03
N SER A 22 -3.45 -0.66 -15.59
CA SER A 22 -2.41 -1.24 -16.43
C SER A 22 -2.68 -2.72 -16.74
N ASP A 23 -2.05 -3.23 -17.80
CA ASP A 23 -2.15 -4.64 -18.22
C ASP A 23 -1.12 -5.55 -17.52
N GLN A 24 -0.45 -5.04 -16.51
CA GLN A 24 0.59 -5.77 -15.79
C GLN A 24 0.00 -6.90 -14.94
N SER A 25 0.86 -7.87 -14.57
CA SER A 25 0.49 -8.95 -13.67
C SER A 25 0.15 -8.42 -12.27
N PHE A 26 -0.55 -9.24 -11.47
CA PHE A 26 -0.82 -8.92 -10.07
C PHE A 26 0.47 -8.59 -9.31
N GLU A 27 1.51 -9.43 -9.46
CA GLU A 27 2.80 -9.23 -8.80
C GLU A 27 3.43 -7.89 -9.14
N SER A 28 3.43 -7.52 -10.43
CA SER A 28 3.95 -6.23 -10.88
C SER A 28 3.14 -5.06 -10.34
N LYS A 29 1.82 -5.17 -10.30
CA LYS A 29 0.94 -4.14 -9.73
C LYS A 29 1.17 -3.95 -8.23
N LEU A 30 1.32 -5.05 -7.49
CA LEU A 30 1.60 -5.00 -6.06
C LEU A 30 2.95 -4.34 -5.79
N MET A 31 3.99 -4.76 -6.53
CA MET A 31 5.33 -4.16 -6.40
C MET A 31 5.30 -2.65 -6.71
N ALA A 32 4.59 -2.24 -7.76
CA ALA A 32 4.44 -0.84 -8.13
C ALA A 32 3.72 -0.04 -7.03
N THR A 33 2.69 -0.64 -6.43
CA THR A 33 1.95 -0.04 -5.32
C THR A 33 2.84 0.19 -4.10
N ILE A 34 3.58 -0.82 -3.68
CA ILE A 34 4.50 -0.75 -2.54
C ILE A 34 5.60 0.29 -2.81
N THR A 35 6.19 0.26 -4.00
CA THR A 35 7.23 1.20 -4.41
C THR A 35 6.73 2.63 -4.36
N SER A 36 5.58 2.91 -4.95
CA SER A 36 4.96 4.24 -4.97
C SER A 36 4.65 4.72 -3.55
N HIS A 37 4.05 3.86 -2.74
CA HIS A 37 3.65 4.20 -1.38
C HIS A 37 4.87 4.55 -0.51
N LEU A 38 5.88 3.68 -0.49
CA LEU A 38 7.08 3.87 0.33
C LEU A 38 7.98 5.01 -0.18
N SER A 39 8.12 5.16 -1.49
CA SER A 39 8.91 6.25 -2.09
C SER A 39 8.33 7.62 -1.72
N SER A 40 7.03 7.72 -1.60
CA SER A 40 6.35 8.98 -1.24
C SER A 40 6.76 9.49 0.14
N TYR A 41 7.07 8.60 1.08
CA TYR A 41 7.56 9.00 2.40
C TYR A 41 8.92 9.68 2.33
N ARG A 42 9.77 9.32 1.36
CA ARG A 42 11.06 10.00 1.12
C ARG A 42 10.89 11.32 0.39
N GLU A 43 10.10 11.31 -0.67
CA GLU A 43 9.93 12.45 -1.56
C GLU A 43 9.07 13.56 -0.96
N ARG A 44 8.12 13.20 -0.11
CA ARG A 44 7.10 14.12 0.43
C ARG A 44 6.97 14.03 1.94
N ASN A 45 8.07 13.75 2.61
CA ASN A 45 8.04 13.49 4.04
C ASN A 45 7.42 14.65 4.85
N GLU A 46 7.67 15.90 4.44
CA GLU A 46 7.11 17.09 5.12
C GLU A 46 5.59 17.16 4.99
N ALA A 47 5.06 16.91 3.81
CA ALA A 47 3.61 16.92 3.56
C ALA A 47 2.91 15.81 4.34
N LEU A 48 3.49 14.61 4.37
CA LEU A 48 2.95 13.48 5.12
C LEU A 48 3.03 13.68 6.62
N LYS A 49 4.12 14.28 7.10
CA LYS A 49 4.28 14.62 8.50
C LYS A 49 3.22 15.63 8.94
N VAL A 50 3.01 16.68 8.15
CA VAL A 50 1.97 17.69 8.39
C VAL A 50 0.59 17.02 8.40
N TYR A 51 0.32 16.13 7.46
CA TYR A 51 -0.92 15.38 7.41
C TYR A 51 -1.14 14.56 8.69
N ASN A 52 -0.14 13.79 9.11
CA ASN A 52 -0.24 12.96 10.31
C ASN A 52 -0.43 13.80 11.58
N ASP A 53 0.25 14.94 11.66
CA ASP A 53 0.20 15.82 12.83
C ASP A 53 -1.08 16.66 12.88
N GLU A 54 -1.62 17.08 11.72
CA GLU A 54 -2.72 18.04 11.62
C GLU A 54 -4.07 17.43 11.23
N ARG A 55 -4.13 16.16 10.86
CA ARG A 55 -5.38 15.51 10.41
C ARG A 55 -6.54 15.65 11.40
N LEU A 56 -6.23 15.71 12.69
CA LEU A 56 -7.24 15.87 13.75
C LEU A 56 -7.73 17.33 13.88
N TYR A 57 -6.98 18.27 13.33
CA TYR A 57 -7.26 19.72 13.44
C TYR A 57 -7.76 20.31 12.13
N LEU A 58 -7.87 19.52 11.06
CA LEU A 58 -8.38 19.99 9.77
C LEU A 58 -9.88 20.30 9.85
N PRO A 59 -10.37 21.30 9.10
CA PRO A 59 -11.80 21.53 8.97
C PRO A 59 -12.53 20.27 8.53
N GLU A 60 -13.76 20.09 8.98
CA GLU A 60 -14.57 18.88 8.74
C GLU A 60 -14.68 18.55 7.24
N GLU A 61 -14.86 19.55 6.40
CA GLU A 61 -14.95 19.38 4.94
C GLU A 61 -13.67 18.76 4.36
N LYS A 62 -12.50 19.26 4.78
CA LYS A 62 -11.21 18.73 4.34
C LYS A 62 -10.95 17.32 4.86
N ARG A 63 -11.32 17.06 6.12
CA ARG A 63 -11.23 15.70 6.70
C ARG A 63 -12.10 14.71 5.93
N ARG A 64 -13.29 15.13 5.56
CA ARG A 64 -14.22 14.30 4.76
C ARG A 64 -13.65 13.99 3.39
N LYS A 65 -13.05 14.98 2.72
CA LYS A 65 -12.38 14.81 1.43
C LYS A 65 -11.19 13.86 1.51
N LEU A 66 -10.36 14.00 2.55
CA LEU A 66 -9.22 13.10 2.79
C LEU A 66 -9.69 11.67 3.05
N LYS A 67 -10.74 11.48 3.82
CA LYS A 67 -11.33 10.18 4.07
C LYS A 67 -11.85 9.54 2.79
N THR A 68 -12.47 10.31 1.91
CA THR A 68 -12.96 9.85 0.61
C THR A 68 -11.80 9.40 -0.28
N LEU A 69 -10.72 10.17 -0.34
CA LEU A 69 -9.53 9.82 -1.10
C LEU A 69 -8.85 8.56 -0.57
N GLY A 70 -8.74 8.44 0.75
CA GLY A 70 -8.20 7.24 1.39
C GLY A 70 -9.03 5.99 1.09
N SER A 71 -10.34 6.12 1.13
CA SER A 71 -11.27 5.04 0.76
C SER A 71 -11.12 4.67 -0.72
N ARG A 72 -10.96 5.65 -1.59
CA ARG A 72 -10.74 5.41 -3.03
C ARG A 72 -9.45 4.64 -3.27
N TYR A 73 -8.36 5.01 -2.60
CA TYR A 73 -7.08 4.32 -2.67
C TYR A 73 -7.24 2.84 -2.27
N ARG A 74 -7.86 2.60 -1.14
CA ARG A 74 -8.12 1.24 -0.64
C ARG A 74 -8.96 0.43 -1.62
N GLN A 75 -10.02 1.02 -2.16
CA GLN A 75 -10.90 0.35 -3.14
C GLN A 75 -10.15 -0.06 -4.41
N LEU A 76 -9.26 0.80 -4.90
CA LEU A 76 -8.43 0.50 -6.07
C LEU A 76 -7.47 -0.67 -5.79
N LEU A 77 -6.86 -0.68 -4.61
CA LEU A 77 -5.97 -1.77 -4.20
C LEU A 77 -6.76 -3.07 -4.03
N GLU A 78 -7.93 -3.01 -3.42
CA GLU A 78 -8.84 -4.14 -3.28
C GLU A 78 -9.21 -4.76 -4.63
N ARG A 79 -9.49 -3.91 -5.63
CA ARG A 79 -9.75 -4.36 -7.01
C ARG A 79 -8.56 -5.09 -7.61
N ILE A 80 -7.34 -4.62 -7.37
CA ILE A 80 -6.12 -5.31 -7.82
C ILE A 80 -6.08 -6.73 -7.24
N PHE A 81 -6.39 -6.90 -5.96
CA PHE A 81 -6.46 -8.21 -5.32
C PHE A 81 -7.58 -9.08 -5.92
N GLU A 82 -8.76 -8.52 -6.14
CA GLU A 82 -9.88 -9.24 -6.75
C GLU A 82 -9.53 -9.75 -8.16
N GLU A 83 -8.90 -8.92 -8.97
CA GLU A 83 -8.41 -9.32 -10.29
C GLU A 83 -7.35 -10.43 -10.20
N GLY A 84 -6.48 -10.39 -9.19
CA GLY A 84 -5.50 -11.44 -8.91
C GLY A 84 -6.16 -12.77 -8.57
N VAL A 85 -7.23 -12.73 -7.79
CA VAL A 85 -8.02 -13.94 -7.47
C VAL A 85 -8.70 -14.49 -8.72
N GLN A 86 -9.38 -13.64 -9.48
CA GLN A 86 -10.09 -14.03 -10.70
C GLN A 86 -9.16 -14.60 -11.76
N GLY A 87 -7.94 -14.05 -11.87
CA GLY A 87 -6.93 -14.51 -12.82
C GLY A 87 -6.14 -15.73 -12.37
N GLY A 88 -6.41 -16.26 -11.19
CA GLY A 88 -5.75 -17.45 -10.66
C GLY A 88 -4.37 -17.21 -10.04
N ALA A 89 -3.92 -15.96 -9.95
CA ALA A 89 -2.65 -15.61 -9.30
C ALA A 89 -2.72 -15.75 -7.78
N LEU A 90 -3.91 -15.55 -7.21
CA LEU A 90 -4.15 -15.59 -5.77
C LEU A 90 -5.20 -16.67 -5.44
N ARG A 91 -5.12 -17.19 -4.20
CA ARG A 91 -6.05 -18.19 -3.71
C ARG A 91 -7.50 -17.64 -3.68
N GLU A 92 -8.48 -18.49 -4.02
CA GLU A 92 -9.89 -18.11 -4.07
C GLU A 92 -10.44 -17.66 -2.71
N SER A 93 -9.87 -18.19 -1.61
CA SER A 93 -10.30 -17.89 -0.26
C SER A 93 -9.77 -16.58 0.30
N LEU A 94 -8.99 -15.81 -0.49
CA LEU A 94 -8.39 -14.57 -0.03
C LEU A 94 -9.47 -13.50 0.22
N ASP A 95 -9.48 -12.94 1.43
CA ASP A 95 -10.26 -11.75 1.74
C ASP A 95 -9.53 -10.53 1.18
N CYS A 96 -10.00 -10.03 0.04
CA CYS A 96 -9.34 -8.94 -0.68
C CYS A 96 -9.40 -7.61 0.08
N HIS A 97 -10.47 -7.36 0.81
CA HIS A 97 -10.58 -6.16 1.65
C HIS A 97 -9.52 -6.19 2.77
N PHE A 98 -9.41 -7.32 3.45
CA PHE A 98 -8.40 -7.51 4.50
C PHE A 98 -6.98 -7.40 3.93
N ALA A 99 -6.72 -8.02 2.78
CA ALA A 99 -5.42 -7.98 2.12
C ALA A 99 -5.00 -6.56 1.75
N ALA A 100 -5.91 -5.77 1.18
CA ALA A 100 -5.64 -4.36 0.85
C ALA A 100 -5.28 -3.55 2.10
N GLN A 101 -6.05 -3.72 3.16
CA GLN A 101 -5.79 -3.03 4.43
C GLN A 101 -4.45 -3.45 5.04
N ALA A 102 -4.07 -4.72 4.94
CA ALA A 102 -2.80 -5.23 5.43
C ALA A 102 -1.61 -4.61 4.68
N VAL A 103 -1.70 -4.48 3.36
CA VAL A 103 -0.66 -3.81 2.56
C VAL A 103 -0.50 -2.36 2.99
N ILE A 104 -1.61 -1.64 3.11
CA ILE A 104 -1.60 -0.23 3.54
C ILE A 104 -0.97 -0.11 4.94
N GLY A 105 -1.34 -1.00 5.86
CA GLY A 105 -0.81 -1.00 7.22
C GLY A 105 0.70 -1.22 7.28
N ILE A 106 1.21 -2.18 6.53
CA ILE A 106 2.66 -2.44 6.44
C ILE A 106 3.39 -1.24 5.85
N CYS A 107 2.87 -0.67 4.76
CA CYS A 107 3.48 0.51 4.13
C CYS A 107 3.48 1.72 5.06
N ASN A 108 2.40 1.94 5.78
CA ASN A 108 2.33 3.05 6.74
C ASN A 108 3.31 2.87 7.90
N ALA A 109 3.41 1.65 8.44
CA ALA A 109 4.33 1.36 9.53
C ALA A 109 5.80 1.59 9.10
N TRP A 110 6.19 1.07 7.96
CA TRP A 110 7.54 1.26 7.43
C TRP A 110 7.77 2.68 6.93
N GLY A 111 6.74 3.34 6.41
CA GLY A 111 6.80 4.74 6.03
C GLY A 111 7.19 5.64 7.19
N ASP A 112 6.60 5.44 8.35
CA ASP A 112 6.96 6.18 9.57
C ASP A 112 8.43 5.97 9.97
N ILE A 113 8.93 4.75 9.83
CA ILE A 113 10.34 4.43 10.11
C ILE A 113 11.26 5.12 9.09
N ILE A 114 10.90 5.09 7.80
CA ILE A 114 11.65 5.73 6.72
C ILE A 114 11.80 7.24 6.96
N VAL A 115 10.71 7.89 7.39
CA VAL A 115 10.73 9.33 7.71
C VAL A 115 11.68 9.64 8.86
N ARG A 116 11.73 8.78 9.88
CA ARG A 116 12.58 8.99 11.06
C ARG A 116 14.03 8.64 10.83
N ASP A 117 14.33 7.76 9.89
CA ASP A 117 15.70 7.32 9.57
C ASP A 117 15.98 7.49 8.09
N PRO A 118 16.51 8.67 7.69
CA PRO A 118 16.82 8.96 6.29
C PRO A 118 17.93 8.08 5.70
N GLU A 119 18.71 7.39 6.53
CA GLU A 119 19.81 6.54 6.08
C GLU A 119 19.38 5.13 5.72
N LEU A 120 18.13 4.74 6.04
CA LEU A 120 17.61 3.45 5.63
C LEU A 120 17.60 3.31 4.11
N ASP A 121 18.02 2.15 3.64
CA ASP A 121 17.96 1.80 2.21
C ASP A 121 16.51 1.54 1.82
N LEU A 122 15.93 2.49 1.11
CA LEU A 122 14.53 2.41 0.65
C LEU A 122 14.30 1.20 -0.24
N PHE A 123 15.23 0.91 -1.15
CA PHE A 123 15.13 -0.23 -2.05
C PHE A 123 15.08 -1.55 -1.26
N ASP A 124 15.91 -1.69 -0.25
CA ASP A 124 15.93 -2.87 0.62
C ASP A 124 14.60 -3.06 1.35
N ILE A 125 14.03 -1.97 1.88
CA ILE A 125 12.73 -2.02 2.57
C ILE A 125 11.61 -2.42 1.60
N ILE A 126 11.60 -1.87 0.39
CA ILE A 126 10.63 -2.23 -0.65
C ILE A 126 10.71 -3.71 -0.97
N GLN A 127 11.91 -4.25 -1.16
CA GLN A 127 12.12 -5.65 -1.46
C GLN A 127 11.65 -6.56 -0.33
N LYS A 128 11.97 -6.22 0.90
CA LYS A 128 11.57 -7.00 2.09
C LYS A 128 10.06 -6.98 2.31
N CYS A 129 9.42 -5.84 2.17
CA CYS A 129 7.96 -5.73 2.26
C CYS A 129 7.28 -6.55 1.17
N SER A 130 7.77 -6.45 -0.07
CA SER A 130 7.22 -7.18 -1.20
C SER A 130 7.38 -8.69 -1.02
N ASP A 131 8.54 -9.14 -0.60
CA ASP A 131 8.81 -10.56 -0.35
C ASP A 131 7.90 -11.11 0.75
N LEU A 132 7.79 -10.40 1.87
CA LEU A 132 6.94 -10.83 2.97
C LEU A 132 5.47 -10.92 2.56
N LEU A 133 4.97 -9.95 1.83
CA LEU A 133 3.57 -9.92 1.38
C LEU A 133 3.28 -10.98 0.33
N MET A 134 4.22 -11.27 -0.54
CA MET A 134 4.04 -12.28 -1.59
C MET A 134 4.21 -13.71 -1.08
N ASN A 135 5.13 -13.94 -0.14
CA ASN A 135 5.54 -15.28 0.27
C ASN A 135 5.13 -15.64 1.70
N GLY A 136 4.83 -14.65 2.56
CA GLY A 136 4.51 -14.88 3.97
C GLY A 136 5.72 -15.29 4.79
N PHE A 137 5.48 -15.87 5.98
CA PHE A 137 6.52 -16.26 6.93
C PHE A 137 6.92 -17.73 6.81
N CYS A 138 6.03 -18.57 6.30
CA CYS A 138 6.22 -20.02 6.35
C CYS A 138 7.04 -20.52 5.17
N ASP A 139 7.88 -21.54 5.40
CA ASP A 139 8.56 -22.24 4.33
C ASP A 139 7.54 -23.10 3.55
N ARG A 140 7.40 -22.83 2.25
CA ARG A 140 6.47 -23.54 1.36
C ARG A 140 6.79 -25.04 1.25
N ARG A 141 8.04 -25.46 1.52
CA ARG A 141 8.44 -26.87 1.49
C ARG A 141 7.84 -27.67 2.64
N THR A 142 7.63 -27.06 3.80
CA THR A 142 7.03 -27.70 4.97
C THR A 142 5.53 -27.86 4.83
N SER A 143 4.81 -26.93 4.17
CA SER A 143 3.37 -27.04 3.96
C SER A 143 2.98 -28.15 3.00
N LYS A 144 3.84 -28.49 2.01
CA LYS A 144 3.58 -29.60 1.07
C LYS A 144 3.77 -30.98 1.72
N LYS A 145 4.51 -31.09 2.83
CA LYS A 145 4.71 -32.36 3.56
C LYS A 145 3.53 -32.69 4.49
N SER A 146 2.76 -31.72 4.92
CA SER A 146 1.58 -31.94 5.79
C SER A 146 0.35 -32.38 5.02
N ASP A 147 0.24 -32.05 3.74
CA ASP A 147 -0.89 -32.46 2.89
C ASP A 147 -0.75 -33.89 2.32
N GLN A 148 0.43 -34.51 2.48
CA GLN A 148 0.68 -35.90 2.02
C GLN A 148 0.54 -36.95 3.14
N ARG A 149 0.05 -36.56 4.32
CA ARG A 149 -0.26 -37.46 5.44
C ARG A 149 -1.77 -37.51 5.68
#